data_0d7f756334bbde1efb9fc188b1a5e262
#
_entry.id   0d7f756334bbde1efb9fc188b1a5e262
#
_cell.length_a   1.000
_cell.length_b   1.000
_cell.length_c   1.000
_cell.angle_alpha   90.00
_cell.angle_beta   90.00
_cell.angle_gamma   90.00
#
_symmetry.space_group_name_H-M   'P 1'
#
loop_
_entity.id
_entity.type
_entity.pdbx_description
1 polymer ?
#
loop_
_entity_poly.entity_id
_entity_poly.type
_entity_poly.pdbx_seq_one_letter_code
_entity_poly.pdbx_strand_id
1 'polypeptide(L)'
;LYAGQDNLDFVKGDAMALPFDDESFDVIYNVESSHCYSNMDAFVSEAHRVLRPGGMFAWTDFRDETRMRDIHDIFLDTGFVIVKQSDVTAEVLQALDEVSDDKQARIKNGTSLAIRRSFETFAGVRGTPVYESFQNGSLGYHRYLLTK
;
A
#
# COMPACT_ATOMS: atom_id res chain seq x y z
N LEU A 1 -20.82 -1.80 8.82
CA LEU A 1 -20.90 -0.63 7.90
C LEU A 1 -21.22 -1.05 6.45
N TYR A 2 -20.92 -2.30 6.06
CA TYR A 2 -21.11 -2.80 4.68
C TYR A 2 -22.05 -4.00 4.60
N ALA A 3 -22.79 -4.33 5.67
CA ALA A 3 -23.78 -5.41 5.67
C ALA A 3 -24.91 -5.07 4.69
N GLY A 4 -25.12 -5.94 3.68
CA GLY A 4 -26.17 -5.79 2.67
C GLY A 4 -25.69 -5.26 1.30
N GLN A 5 -24.39 -5.29 1.03
CA GLN A 5 -23.84 -5.04 -0.32
C GLN A 5 -23.67 -6.40 -1.01
N ASP A 6 -24.48 -6.70 -2.02
CA ASP A 6 -24.47 -8.00 -2.72
C ASP A 6 -23.23 -8.24 -3.59
N ASN A 7 -22.32 -7.25 -3.70
CA ASN A 7 -21.13 -7.28 -4.53
C ASN A 7 -19.82 -7.09 -3.71
N LEU A 8 -19.87 -7.29 -2.39
CA LEU A 8 -18.71 -7.12 -1.52
C LEU A 8 -18.65 -8.24 -0.48
N ASP A 9 -17.58 -9.03 -0.53
CA ASP A 9 -17.30 -10.09 0.41
C ASP A 9 -16.00 -9.81 1.18
N PHE A 10 -15.96 -10.20 2.45
CA PHE A 10 -14.76 -10.14 3.28
C PHE A 10 -14.29 -11.54 3.60
N VAL A 11 -13.09 -11.88 3.16
CA VAL A 11 -12.47 -13.18 3.40
C VAL A 11 -11.26 -12.99 4.32
N LYS A 12 -11.22 -13.76 5.42
CA LYS A 12 -10.04 -13.80 6.28
C LYS A 12 -8.99 -14.68 5.63
N GLY A 13 -7.78 -14.15 5.46
CA GLY A 13 -6.65 -14.86 4.86
C GLY A 13 -5.31 -14.25 5.25
N ASP A 14 -4.24 -14.93 4.83
CA ASP A 14 -2.88 -14.42 4.83
C ASP A 14 -2.55 -13.94 3.42
N ALA A 15 -2.01 -12.73 3.27
CA ALA A 15 -1.63 -12.19 1.98
C ALA A 15 -0.52 -13.01 1.30
N MET A 16 0.28 -13.75 2.07
CA MET A 16 1.34 -14.63 1.60
C MET A 16 0.87 -16.09 1.34
N ALA A 17 -0.43 -16.35 1.55
CA ALA A 17 -1.09 -17.65 1.29
C ALA A 17 -2.59 -17.39 1.10
N LEU A 18 -2.95 -16.78 -0.04
CA LEU A 18 -4.32 -16.35 -0.33
C LEU A 18 -5.26 -17.56 -0.45
N PRO A 19 -6.42 -17.56 0.22
CA PRO A 19 -7.38 -18.67 0.20
C PRO A 19 -8.27 -18.63 -1.06
N PHE A 20 -7.67 -18.44 -2.22
CA PHE A 20 -8.35 -18.36 -3.50
C PHE A 20 -7.67 -19.30 -4.52
N ASP A 21 -8.46 -19.78 -5.48
CA ASP A 21 -7.98 -20.61 -6.56
C ASP A 21 -7.07 -19.83 -7.50
N ASP A 22 -6.21 -20.55 -8.25
CA ASP A 22 -5.42 -19.98 -9.32
C ASP A 22 -6.33 -19.31 -10.35
N GLU A 23 -5.86 -18.20 -10.91
CA GLU A 23 -6.55 -17.50 -12.00
C GLU A 23 -8.02 -17.14 -11.71
N SER A 24 -8.30 -16.77 -10.46
CA SER A 24 -9.67 -16.44 -9.99
C SER A 24 -10.03 -14.96 -10.10
N PHE A 25 -9.04 -14.06 -10.26
CA PHE A 25 -9.25 -12.61 -10.31
C PHE A 25 -8.79 -11.98 -11.63
N ASP A 26 -9.52 -10.97 -12.07
CA ASP A 26 -9.14 -10.13 -13.22
C ASP A 26 -8.29 -8.92 -12.79
N VAL A 27 -8.54 -8.41 -11.59
CA VAL A 27 -7.84 -7.25 -11.03
C VAL A 27 -7.55 -7.47 -9.54
N ILE A 28 -6.33 -7.17 -9.14
CA ILE A 28 -5.93 -7.05 -7.74
C ILE A 28 -5.41 -5.64 -7.50
N TYR A 29 -5.68 -5.11 -6.34
CA TYR A 29 -5.00 -3.89 -5.87
C TYR A 29 -4.53 -4.05 -4.41
N ASN A 30 -3.39 -3.44 -4.13
CA ASN A 30 -2.80 -3.36 -2.79
C ASN A 30 -2.41 -1.91 -2.52
N VAL A 31 -2.94 -1.36 -1.45
CA VAL A 31 -2.72 0.04 -1.06
C VAL A 31 -2.24 0.10 0.38
N GLU A 32 -1.04 0.63 0.59
CA GLU A 32 -0.45 0.88 1.92
C GLU A 32 -0.60 -0.28 2.92
N SER A 33 -0.35 -1.49 2.50
CA SER A 33 -0.43 -2.65 3.40
C SER A 33 0.76 -3.59 3.32
N SER A 34 1.41 -3.66 2.15
CA SER A 34 2.51 -4.59 1.94
C SER A 34 3.78 -4.26 2.73
N HIS A 35 3.92 -3.05 3.24
CA HIS A 35 5.01 -2.69 4.16
C HIS A 35 4.94 -3.42 5.52
N CYS A 36 3.77 -3.99 5.84
CA CYS A 36 3.57 -4.80 7.04
C CYS A 36 3.79 -6.29 6.79
N TYR A 37 4.00 -6.74 5.54
CA TYR A 37 4.14 -8.15 5.23
C TYR A 37 5.56 -8.65 5.51
N SER A 38 5.66 -9.85 6.08
CA SER A 38 6.96 -10.43 6.45
C SER A 38 7.74 -10.99 5.26
N ASN A 39 7.06 -11.28 4.14
CA ASN A 39 7.67 -11.84 2.94
C ASN A 39 7.00 -11.27 1.68
N MET A 40 7.69 -10.34 1.02
CA MET A 40 7.18 -9.67 -0.17
C MET A 40 7.15 -10.59 -1.40
N ASP A 41 8.15 -11.49 -1.53
CA ASP A 41 8.19 -12.47 -2.63
C ASP A 41 6.98 -13.41 -2.59
N ALA A 42 6.66 -13.94 -1.41
CA ALA A 42 5.49 -14.80 -1.23
C ALA A 42 4.19 -14.07 -1.56
N PHE A 43 4.04 -12.82 -1.12
CA PHE A 43 2.87 -12.00 -1.44
C PHE A 43 2.72 -11.75 -2.94
N VAL A 44 3.80 -11.36 -3.61
CA VAL A 44 3.77 -11.07 -5.06
C VAL A 44 3.52 -12.35 -5.86
N SER A 45 4.10 -13.48 -5.43
CA SER A 45 3.84 -14.80 -6.04
C SER A 45 2.37 -15.20 -5.92
N GLU A 46 1.74 -14.97 -4.75
CA GLU A 46 0.32 -15.23 -4.55
C GLU A 46 -0.57 -14.31 -5.39
N ALA A 47 -0.24 -13.02 -5.46
CA ALA A 47 -0.95 -12.08 -6.32
C ALA A 47 -0.88 -12.52 -7.80
N HIS A 48 0.30 -12.97 -8.25
CA HIS A 48 0.47 -13.51 -9.61
C HIS A 48 -0.30 -14.81 -9.80
N ARG A 49 -0.29 -15.74 -8.83
CA ARG A 49 -0.98 -17.02 -8.92
C ARG A 49 -2.49 -16.84 -9.11
N VAL A 50 -3.11 -16.01 -8.28
CA VAL A 50 -4.58 -15.84 -8.29
C VAL A 50 -5.07 -14.92 -9.42
N LEU A 51 -4.20 -14.15 -10.08
CA LEU A 51 -4.56 -13.39 -11.27
C LEU A 51 -4.67 -14.28 -12.50
N ARG A 52 -5.69 -14.01 -13.34
CA ARG A 52 -5.82 -14.60 -14.67
C ARG A 52 -4.74 -14.09 -15.61
N PRO A 53 -4.37 -14.86 -16.64
CA PRO A 53 -3.54 -14.34 -17.73
C PRO A 53 -4.14 -13.04 -18.31
N GLY A 54 -3.31 -11.99 -18.42
CA GLY A 54 -3.74 -10.64 -18.80
C GLY A 54 -4.44 -9.84 -17.69
N GLY A 55 -4.57 -10.38 -16.50
CA GLY A 55 -5.10 -9.69 -15.33
C GLY A 55 -4.14 -8.59 -14.84
N MET A 56 -4.69 -7.63 -14.12
CA MET A 56 -3.97 -6.41 -13.69
C MET A 56 -3.72 -6.40 -12.19
N PHE A 57 -2.50 -6.05 -11.79
CA PHE A 57 -2.14 -5.80 -10.40
C PHE A 57 -1.75 -4.33 -10.22
N ALA A 58 -2.56 -3.59 -9.46
CA ALA A 58 -2.28 -2.22 -9.07
C ALA A 58 -1.72 -2.22 -7.63
N TRP A 59 -0.46 -1.82 -7.49
CA TRP A 59 0.23 -1.75 -6.21
C TRP A 59 0.67 -0.31 -5.92
N THR A 60 0.47 0.12 -4.68
CA THR A 60 0.99 1.40 -4.21
C THR A 60 1.37 1.31 -2.74
N ASP A 61 2.58 1.73 -2.41
CA ASP A 61 3.13 1.73 -1.05
C ASP A 61 4.39 2.58 -1.00
N PHE A 62 4.95 2.75 0.19
CA PHE A 62 6.18 3.50 0.41
C PHE A 62 7.30 2.61 0.96
N ARG A 63 8.52 2.91 0.57
CA ARG A 63 9.77 2.26 1.03
C ARG A 63 10.94 3.21 0.92
N ASP A 64 12.04 2.86 1.57
CA ASP A 64 13.35 3.39 1.19
C ASP A 64 13.74 2.92 -0.23
N GLU A 65 14.69 3.64 -0.82
CA GLU A 65 15.12 3.40 -2.21
C GLU A 65 15.64 1.97 -2.45
N THR A 66 16.36 1.39 -1.49
CA THR A 66 16.91 0.04 -1.62
C THR A 66 15.79 -0.99 -1.70
N ARG A 67 14.87 -0.95 -0.74
CA ARG A 67 13.71 -1.85 -0.73
C ARG A 67 12.77 -1.64 -1.91
N MET A 68 12.69 -0.42 -2.45
CA MET A 68 11.89 -0.16 -3.63
C MET A 68 12.49 -0.82 -4.88
N ARG A 69 13.82 -0.85 -4.99
CA ARG A 69 14.52 -1.61 -6.05
C ARG A 69 14.30 -3.11 -5.90
N ASP A 70 14.43 -3.64 -4.67
CA ASP A 70 14.17 -5.06 -4.41
C ASP A 70 12.73 -5.45 -4.82
N ILE A 71 11.73 -4.61 -4.52
CA ILE A 71 10.33 -4.84 -4.92
C ILE A 71 10.17 -4.81 -6.44
N HIS A 72 10.84 -3.89 -7.12
CA HIS A 72 10.83 -3.83 -8.58
C HIS A 72 11.34 -5.15 -9.19
N ASP A 73 12.46 -5.66 -8.68
CA ASP A 73 13.06 -6.90 -9.13
C ASP A 73 12.15 -8.10 -8.82
N ILE A 74 11.54 -8.15 -7.63
CA ILE A 74 10.54 -9.18 -7.25
C ILE A 74 9.36 -9.21 -8.25
N PHE A 75 8.84 -8.06 -8.68
CA PHE A 75 7.78 -8.03 -9.69
C PHE A 75 8.23 -8.68 -11.01
N LEU A 76 9.42 -8.35 -11.49
CA LEU A 76 9.96 -8.91 -12.74
C LEU A 76 10.26 -10.40 -12.60
N ASP A 77 10.90 -10.82 -11.52
CA ASP A 77 11.29 -12.21 -11.27
C ASP A 77 10.06 -13.13 -11.10
N THR A 78 8.95 -12.60 -10.59
CA THR A 78 7.68 -13.32 -10.49
C THR A 78 6.99 -13.50 -11.86
N GLY A 79 7.38 -12.73 -12.87
CA GLY A 79 6.83 -12.81 -14.23
C GLY A 79 5.84 -11.71 -14.57
N PHE A 80 5.66 -10.70 -13.71
CA PHE A 80 4.87 -9.53 -14.05
C PHE A 80 5.54 -8.66 -15.10
N VAL A 81 4.72 -8.07 -15.99
CA VAL A 81 5.15 -7.00 -16.89
C VAL A 81 4.74 -5.66 -16.30
N ILE A 82 5.68 -4.75 -16.16
CA ILE A 82 5.41 -3.40 -15.66
C ILE A 82 4.80 -2.55 -16.78
N VAL A 83 3.51 -2.24 -16.66
CA VAL A 83 2.78 -1.39 -17.60
C VAL A 83 3.04 0.09 -17.30
N LYS A 84 3.09 0.44 -16.02
CA LYS A 84 3.36 1.81 -15.56
C LYS A 84 3.99 1.81 -14.17
N GLN A 85 4.96 2.68 -13.99
CA GLN A 85 5.57 2.99 -12.69
C GLN A 85 5.62 4.50 -12.51
N SER A 86 5.39 4.98 -11.30
CA SER A 86 5.54 6.40 -10.97
C SER A 86 5.95 6.55 -9.51
N ASP A 87 6.89 7.45 -9.25
CA ASP A 87 7.07 8.06 -7.94
C ASP A 87 6.00 9.14 -7.78
N VAL A 88 5.26 9.10 -6.71
CA VAL A 88 4.18 10.04 -6.35
C VAL A 88 4.40 10.66 -4.98
N THR A 89 5.64 10.66 -4.52
CA THR A 89 6.03 11.20 -3.19
C THR A 89 5.64 12.67 -3.04
N ALA A 90 5.84 13.48 -4.08
CA ALA A 90 5.53 14.90 -4.06
C ALA A 90 4.01 15.15 -3.94
N GLU A 91 3.20 14.40 -4.67
CA GLU A 91 1.75 14.49 -4.62
C GLU A 91 1.20 14.01 -3.27
N VAL A 92 1.81 12.97 -2.69
CA VAL A 92 1.45 12.48 -1.34
C VAL A 92 1.81 13.53 -0.29
N LEU A 93 2.98 14.15 -0.35
CA LEU A 93 3.36 15.24 0.56
C LEU A 93 2.39 16.41 0.46
N GLN A 94 2.04 16.84 -0.75
CA GLN A 94 1.05 17.89 -0.95
C GLN A 94 -0.30 17.52 -0.33
N ALA A 95 -0.80 16.31 -0.57
CA ALA A 95 -2.06 15.85 0.01
C ALA A 95 -2.00 15.78 1.55
N LEU A 96 -0.87 15.35 2.11
CA LEU A 96 -0.66 15.33 3.56
C LEU A 96 -0.66 16.76 4.13
N ASP A 97 -0.08 17.72 3.44
CA ASP A 97 -0.10 19.13 3.85
C ASP A 97 -1.51 19.71 3.86
N GLU A 98 -2.28 19.48 2.80
CA GLU A 98 -3.65 19.97 2.66
C GLU A 98 -4.60 19.44 3.75
N VAL A 99 -4.40 18.17 4.18
CA VAL A 99 -5.28 17.53 5.17
C VAL A 99 -4.72 17.54 6.59
N SER A 100 -3.51 18.04 6.80
CA SER A 100 -2.79 17.93 8.08
C SER A 100 -3.53 18.60 9.22
N ASP A 101 -4.04 19.81 9.01
CA ASP A 101 -4.74 20.59 10.02
C ASP A 101 -6.06 19.93 10.42
N ASP A 102 -6.81 19.43 9.46
CA ASP A 102 -8.06 18.69 9.68
C ASP A 102 -7.82 17.35 10.40
N LYS A 103 -6.78 16.61 10.01
CA LYS A 103 -6.37 15.38 10.69
C LYS A 103 -5.98 15.64 12.15
N GLN A 104 -5.16 16.67 12.40
CA GLN A 104 -4.77 17.04 13.75
C GLN A 104 -5.97 17.42 14.61
N ALA A 105 -6.92 18.19 14.07
CA ALA A 105 -8.14 18.56 14.77
C ALA A 105 -8.99 17.33 15.13
N ARG A 106 -9.16 16.40 14.20
CA ARG A 106 -9.91 15.14 14.42
C ARG A 106 -9.24 14.25 15.47
N ILE A 107 -7.91 14.09 15.40
CA ILE A 107 -7.14 13.31 16.38
C ILE A 107 -7.24 13.95 17.78
N LYS A 108 -7.13 15.29 17.87
CA LYS A 108 -7.28 16.01 19.14
C LYS A 108 -8.65 15.83 19.77
N ASN A 109 -9.70 15.79 18.97
CA ASN A 109 -11.09 15.72 19.45
C ASN A 109 -11.58 14.29 19.70
N GLY A 110 -11.01 13.28 19.01
CA GLY A 110 -11.49 11.89 19.04
C GLY A 110 -10.59 10.90 19.78
N THR A 111 -9.41 11.33 20.25
CA THR A 111 -8.39 10.39 20.75
C THR A 111 -7.88 10.80 22.13
N SER A 112 -7.75 9.84 23.05
CA SER A 112 -7.15 10.09 24.35
C SER A 112 -5.68 10.51 24.22
N LEU A 113 -5.21 11.34 25.15
CA LEU A 113 -3.83 11.85 25.15
C LEU A 113 -2.77 10.72 25.10
N ALA A 114 -3.06 9.58 25.71
CA ALA A 114 -2.12 8.47 25.81
C ALA A 114 -1.78 7.80 24.47
N ILE A 115 -2.70 7.82 23.51
CA ILE A 115 -2.53 7.16 22.20
C ILE A 115 -2.46 8.16 21.02
N ARG A 116 -2.64 9.45 21.29
CA ARG A 116 -2.65 10.52 20.27
C ARG A 116 -1.41 10.51 19.41
N ARG A 117 -0.22 10.44 19.99
CA ARG A 117 1.06 10.45 19.26
C ARG A 117 1.19 9.28 18.29
N SER A 118 0.70 8.10 18.68
CA SER A 118 0.69 6.93 17.77
C SER A 118 -0.23 7.16 16.58
N PHE A 119 -1.40 7.76 16.79
CA PHE A 119 -2.32 8.09 15.69
C PHE A 119 -1.77 9.18 14.78
N GLU A 120 -1.12 10.22 15.32
CA GLU A 120 -0.47 11.27 14.54
C GLU A 120 0.64 10.69 13.66
N THR A 121 1.48 9.82 14.21
CA THR A 121 2.56 9.15 13.48
C THR A 121 1.98 8.25 12.39
N PHE A 122 0.98 7.44 12.69
CA PHE A 122 0.32 6.56 11.73
C PHE A 122 -0.38 7.34 10.60
N ALA A 123 -0.95 8.50 10.92
CA ALA A 123 -1.63 9.35 9.94
C ALA A 123 -0.67 10.15 9.04
N GLY A 124 0.65 10.08 9.27
CA GLY A 124 1.65 10.82 8.49
C GLY A 124 1.48 12.34 8.60
N VAL A 125 1.02 12.82 9.75
CA VAL A 125 0.76 14.26 9.97
C VAL A 125 2.07 15.05 9.91
N ARG A 126 2.01 16.29 9.45
CA ARG A 126 3.17 17.22 9.40
C ARG A 126 3.95 17.23 10.72
N GLY A 127 5.28 17.10 10.64
CA GLY A 127 6.18 17.04 11.80
C GLY A 127 6.29 15.66 12.46
N THR A 128 5.74 14.61 11.85
CA THR A 128 5.98 13.23 12.28
C THR A 128 7.18 12.62 11.55
N PRO A 129 7.86 11.60 12.11
CA PRO A 129 9.01 10.96 11.47
C PRO A 129 8.73 10.44 10.05
N VAL A 130 7.54 9.91 9.80
CA VAL A 130 7.13 9.42 8.47
C VAL A 130 7.02 10.58 7.48
N TYR A 131 6.38 11.69 7.88
CA TYR A 131 6.29 12.89 7.05
C TYR A 131 7.68 13.46 6.72
N GLU A 132 8.56 13.57 7.73
CA GLU A 132 9.94 14.02 7.55
C GLU A 132 10.76 13.10 6.64
N SER A 133 10.50 11.79 6.70
CA SER A 133 11.16 10.81 5.83
C SER A 133 10.76 10.94 4.36
N PHE A 134 9.52 11.30 4.07
CA PHE A 134 9.12 11.68 2.71
C PHE A 134 9.76 13.01 2.29
N GLN A 135 9.80 13.98 3.19
CA GLN A 135 10.34 15.32 2.90
C GLN A 135 11.84 15.31 2.60
N ASN A 136 12.61 14.48 3.31
CA ASN A 136 14.06 14.38 3.12
C ASN A 136 14.47 13.30 2.10
N GLY A 137 13.51 12.60 1.48
CA GLY A 137 13.74 11.58 0.46
C GLY A 137 14.23 10.23 0.99
N SER A 138 14.22 9.99 2.31
CA SER A 138 14.58 8.66 2.86
C SER A 138 13.47 7.62 2.66
N LEU A 139 12.24 8.06 2.41
CA LEU A 139 11.12 7.24 1.92
C LEU A 139 10.58 7.81 0.62
N GLY A 140 10.28 6.94 -0.33
CA GLY A 140 9.58 7.25 -1.56
C GLY A 140 8.23 6.54 -1.62
N TYR A 141 7.22 7.22 -2.14
CA TYR A 141 5.89 6.65 -2.35
C TYR A 141 5.70 6.33 -3.83
N HIS A 142 5.56 5.05 -4.14
CA HIS A 142 5.50 4.56 -5.51
C HIS A 142 4.19 3.89 -5.84
N ARG A 143 3.80 3.97 -7.10
CA ARG A 143 2.71 3.17 -7.66
C ARG A 143 3.17 2.40 -8.88
N TYR A 144 2.68 1.18 -8.97
CA TYR A 144 2.90 0.28 -10.09
C TYR A 144 1.56 -0.20 -10.64
N LEU A 145 1.49 -0.30 -11.95
CA LEU A 145 0.48 -1.05 -12.66
C LEU A 145 1.18 -2.17 -13.41
N LEU A 146 0.81 -3.38 -13.10
CA LEU A 146 1.45 -4.60 -13.55
C LEU A 146 0.43 -5.47 -14.28
N THR A 147 0.85 -6.32 -15.21
CA THR A 147 0.02 -7.35 -15.84
C THR A 147 0.71 -8.70 -15.78
N LYS A 148 -0.10 -9.75 -15.60
CA LYS A 148 0.31 -11.17 -15.71
C LYS A 148 0.36 -11.59 -17.16
#